data_d8bcb1f92240c8a878a5b644279fd3fd
#
_entry.id   d8bcb1f92240c8a878a5b644279fd3fd
#
_cell.length_a   1.000
_cell.length_b   1.000
_cell.length_c   1.000
_cell.angle_alpha   90.00
_cell.angle_beta   90.00
_cell.angle_gamma   90.00
#
_symmetry.space_group_name_H-M   'P 1'
#
loop_
_entity.id
_entity.type
_entity.pdbx_description
1 polymer ?
#
loop_
_entity_poly.entity_id
_entity_poly.type
_entity_poly.pdbx_seq_one_letter_code
_entity_poly.pdbx_strand_id
1 'polypeptide(L)'
;TAAIAARVNKYEESQKQRIIEVCQSNMKYADVLGFIEGEIKQSKKMASFKYTLLCWKPDGVYQLNRAINEVFGSAVSKEDKSPSGNSNIDTVDVILADGSRTKVPFGKISLEELGEDSEININYDNDRHLLLVKGQCQFKYQSLIDDIVERTKELLATESIYKNQALEITNLSEPKIMTLAGIDKQFMVLSKKTEFELQPLRSRILYPEKCIAKGIPLKYGCLLEGKYGTGKTLLAFKLAKDAVNNGWSFVYLKDPSLLAETLRMCKVVDRSGHGVIVFVEDIDQVTRGNRDSAMQDILNTLDGGDTKDMNVITLFTTNHIELIEPTFLRGKRIGSVITMDCLDAETAERFIRETFSEAEGYSVDDDLSDVCNYIAKAQIAPAFMAEIVESTKSKLIFTEETHVTSFHIKTSVESYQRQVGLASKKAVIETPADKLAAGLIGLLGADKIETTLKMCETYFEYSRNDFKD
;
A
#
# COMPACT_ATOMS: atom_id res chain seq x y z
N THR A 1 29.83 4.15 -22.03
CA THR A 1 30.76 4.40 -23.17
C THR A 1 31.86 3.32 -23.27
N ALA A 2 32.60 2.97 -22.20
CA ALA A 2 33.62 1.93 -22.24
C ALA A 2 33.03 0.51 -22.44
N ALA A 3 31.89 0.19 -21.83
CA ALA A 3 31.23 -1.08 -21.97
C ALA A 3 30.63 -1.29 -23.38
N ILE A 4 30.11 -0.23 -24.00
CA ILE A 4 29.64 -0.26 -25.37
C ILE A 4 30.80 -0.53 -26.32
N ALA A 5 31.89 0.23 -26.18
CA ALA A 5 33.09 0.04 -26.97
C ALA A 5 33.64 -1.39 -26.82
N ALA A 6 33.68 -1.93 -25.62
CA ALA A 6 34.15 -3.29 -25.37
C ALA A 6 33.29 -4.37 -26.06
N ARG A 7 31.96 -4.20 -26.12
CA ARG A 7 31.05 -5.18 -26.74
C ARG A 7 30.93 -5.04 -28.24
N VAL A 8 30.89 -3.80 -28.75
CA VAL A 8 31.01 -3.57 -30.20
C VAL A 8 32.34 -4.12 -30.68
N ASN A 9 33.45 -3.88 -29.95
CA ASN A 9 34.74 -4.46 -30.24
C ASN A 9 34.72 -6.00 -30.22
N LYS A 10 34.04 -6.61 -29.26
CA LYS A 10 33.91 -8.07 -29.21
C LYS A 10 33.15 -8.65 -30.42
N TYR A 11 32.08 -7.99 -30.86
CA TYR A 11 31.37 -8.38 -32.09
C TYR A 11 32.25 -8.20 -33.32
N GLU A 12 32.89 -7.03 -33.42
CA GLU A 12 33.79 -6.71 -34.55
C GLU A 12 35.00 -7.63 -34.56
N GLU A 13 35.58 -7.98 -33.41
CA GLU A 13 36.67 -8.98 -33.34
C GLU A 13 36.20 -10.36 -33.75
N SER A 14 35.00 -10.78 -33.31
CA SER A 14 34.42 -12.06 -33.74
C SER A 14 34.19 -12.10 -35.23
N GLN A 15 33.68 -10.99 -35.80
CA GLN A 15 33.49 -10.84 -37.26
C GLN A 15 34.83 -10.84 -37.98
N LYS A 16 35.80 -10.09 -37.44
CA LYS A 16 37.16 -10.04 -37.96
C LYS A 16 37.83 -11.43 -37.97
N GLN A 17 37.67 -12.20 -36.88
CA GLN A 17 38.21 -13.54 -36.79
C GLN A 17 37.61 -14.47 -37.86
N ARG A 18 36.29 -14.43 -38.08
CA ARG A 18 35.64 -15.19 -39.14
C ARG A 18 36.12 -14.83 -40.52
N ILE A 19 36.34 -13.54 -40.80
CA ILE A 19 36.88 -13.05 -42.04
C ILE A 19 38.32 -13.57 -42.22
N ILE A 20 39.13 -13.53 -41.15
CA ILE A 20 40.52 -14.06 -41.18
C ILE A 20 40.53 -15.58 -41.50
N GLU A 21 39.68 -16.35 -40.87
CA GLU A 21 39.56 -17.81 -41.09
C GLU A 21 39.16 -18.09 -42.54
N VAL A 22 38.24 -17.34 -43.09
CA VAL A 22 37.84 -17.45 -44.51
C VAL A 22 38.99 -17.02 -45.46
N CYS A 23 39.71 -15.95 -45.12
CA CYS A 23 40.87 -15.51 -45.90
C CYS A 23 42.05 -16.51 -45.86
N GLN A 24 42.16 -17.25 -44.78
CA GLN A 24 43.18 -18.34 -44.64
C GLN A 24 42.75 -19.65 -45.30
N SER A 25 41.48 -19.79 -45.65
CA SER A 25 40.95 -20.95 -46.35
C SER A 25 41.37 -20.93 -47.84
N ASN A 26 41.45 -22.12 -48.48
CA ASN A 26 41.76 -22.23 -49.92
C ASN A 26 40.57 -21.81 -50.84
N MET A 27 39.76 -20.84 -50.44
CA MET A 27 38.64 -20.34 -51.19
C MET A 27 39.12 -19.39 -52.32
N LYS A 28 38.37 -19.34 -53.43
CA LYS A 28 38.62 -18.38 -54.50
C LYS A 28 38.36 -16.95 -54.00
N TYR A 29 39.14 -16.01 -54.52
CA TYR A 29 39.05 -14.60 -54.17
C TYR A 29 37.61 -14.03 -54.25
N ALA A 30 36.85 -14.41 -55.29
CA ALA A 30 35.46 -14.01 -55.44
C ALA A 30 34.54 -14.50 -54.30
N ASP A 31 34.79 -15.71 -53.79
CA ASP A 31 34.00 -16.30 -52.70
C ASP A 31 34.34 -15.62 -51.37
N VAL A 32 35.59 -15.25 -51.17
CA VAL A 32 36.05 -14.47 -50.00
C VAL A 32 35.42 -13.07 -49.98
N LEU A 33 35.40 -12.38 -51.14
CA LEU A 33 34.72 -11.08 -51.28
C LEU A 33 33.22 -11.18 -51.01
N GLY A 34 32.55 -12.19 -51.59
CA GLY A 34 31.13 -12.42 -51.32
C GLY A 34 30.82 -12.69 -49.84
N PHE A 35 31.72 -13.40 -49.15
CA PHE A 35 31.60 -13.61 -47.71
C PHE A 35 31.74 -12.29 -46.94
N ILE A 36 32.75 -11.48 -47.21
CA ILE A 36 32.98 -10.18 -46.59
C ILE A 36 31.79 -9.25 -46.81
N GLU A 37 31.30 -9.16 -48.06
CA GLU A 37 30.11 -8.36 -48.39
C GLU A 37 28.86 -8.85 -47.62
N GLY A 38 28.73 -10.18 -47.48
CA GLY A 38 27.67 -10.80 -46.68
C GLY A 38 27.73 -10.40 -45.22
N GLU A 39 28.90 -10.47 -44.59
CA GLU A 39 29.13 -10.07 -43.21
C GLU A 39 28.84 -8.59 -42.97
N ILE A 40 29.29 -7.70 -43.90
CA ILE A 40 28.97 -6.26 -43.84
C ILE A 40 27.48 -6.03 -43.95
N LYS A 41 26.79 -6.70 -44.88
CA LYS A 41 25.36 -6.60 -45.07
C LYS A 41 24.59 -7.10 -43.85
N GLN A 42 25.06 -8.18 -43.21
CA GLN A 42 24.47 -8.72 -42.02
C GLN A 42 24.63 -7.79 -40.82
N SER A 43 25.78 -7.14 -40.64
CA SER A 43 26.02 -6.20 -39.58
C SER A 43 25.11 -4.96 -39.63
N LYS A 44 24.72 -4.54 -40.80
CA LYS A 44 23.79 -3.42 -41.07
C LYS A 44 22.31 -3.83 -41.04
N LYS A 45 22.00 -5.14 -40.97
CA LYS A 45 20.63 -5.62 -40.95
C LYS A 45 19.94 -5.14 -39.67
N MET A 46 18.72 -4.64 -39.82
CA MET A 46 17.90 -4.26 -38.66
C MET A 46 17.32 -5.48 -37.96
N ALA A 47 17.40 -5.50 -36.65
CA ALA A 47 16.81 -6.48 -35.80
C ALA A 47 15.71 -5.82 -34.97
N SER A 48 14.52 -6.43 -34.92
CA SER A 48 13.42 -5.98 -34.09
C SER A 48 13.46 -6.67 -32.73
N PHE A 49 13.11 -5.96 -31.68
CA PHE A 49 13.03 -6.50 -30.33
C PHE A 49 11.72 -6.10 -29.64
N LYS A 50 11.30 -6.93 -28.67
CA LYS A 50 10.14 -6.66 -27.82
C LYS A 50 10.33 -7.32 -26.46
N TYR A 51 10.30 -6.52 -25.40
CA TYR A 51 10.38 -6.95 -24.00
C TYR A 51 9.20 -6.42 -23.21
N THR A 52 8.88 -7.13 -22.16
CA THR A 52 7.83 -6.76 -21.21
C THR A 52 8.37 -6.87 -19.78
N LEU A 53 8.16 -5.84 -18.98
CA LEU A 53 8.58 -5.80 -17.59
C LEU A 53 7.38 -5.50 -16.71
N LEU A 54 7.11 -6.35 -15.73
CA LEU A 54 6.08 -6.11 -14.72
C LEU A 54 6.61 -5.07 -13.72
N CYS A 55 6.02 -3.89 -13.68
CA CYS A 55 6.40 -2.80 -12.77
C CYS A 55 5.33 -1.72 -12.76
N TRP A 56 5.38 -0.81 -11.79
CA TRP A 56 4.64 0.45 -11.88
C TRP A 56 5.27 1.38 -12.90
N LYS A 57 4.43 2.10 -13.63
CA LYS A 57 4.86 2.96 -14.75
C LYS A 57 5.99 3.93 -14.37
N PRO A 58 5.90 4.73 -13.30
CA PRO A 58 6.96 5.68 -12.96
C PRO A 58 8.29 4.99 -12.69
N ASP A 59 8.28 3.89 -11.92
CA ASP A 59 9.48 3.14 -11.57
C ASP A 59 10.11 2.48 -12.81
N GLY A 60 9.29 1.78 -13.60
CA GLY A 60 9.76 1.11 -14.80
C GLY A 60 10.40 2.06 -15.81
N VAL A 61 9.77 3.21 -16.06
CA VAL A 61 10.29 4.22 -16.96
C VAL A 61 11.58 4.85 -16.42
N TYR A 62 11.62 5.13 -15.12
CA TYR A 62 12.81 5.69 -14.46
C TYR A 62 14.01 4.74 -14.51
N GLN A 63 13.82 3.47 -14.12
CA GLN A 63 14.90 2.49 -14.09
C GLN A 63 15.39 2.12 -15.50
N LEU A 64 14.48 2.06 -16.49
CA LEU A 64 14.87 1.85 -17.88
C LEU A 64 15.74 3.02 -18.39
N ASN A 65 15.37 4.26 -18.13
CA ASN A 65 16.17 5.42 -18.52
C ASN A 65 17.53 5.45 -17.79
N ARG A 66 17.59 5.04 -16.51
CA ARG A 66 18.87 4.86 -15.81
C ARG A 66 19.75 3.82 -16.49
N ALA A 67 19.20 2.65 -16.81
CA ALA A 67 19.94 1.61 -17.52
C ALA A 67 20.45 2.09 -18.90
N ILE A 68 19.63 2.80 -19.66
CA ILE A 68 20.03 3.42 -20.91
C ILE A 68 21.18 4.41 -20.69
N ASN A 69 21.07 5.29 -19.67
CA ASN A 69 22.10 6.28 -19.37
C ASN A 69 23.40 5.67 -18.85
N GLU A 70 23.35 4.56 -18.09
CA GLU A 70 24.53 3.81 -17.65
C GLU A 70 25.32 3.26 -18.85
N VAL A 71 24.60 2.86 -19.91
CA VAL A 71 25.21 2.28 -21.11
C VAL A 71 25.69 3.38 -22.08
N PHE A 72 24.85 4.37 -22.37
CA PHE A 72 25.15 5.40 -23.40
C PHE A 72 25.69 6.73 -22.85
N GLY A 73 25.72 6.91 -21.52
CA GLY A 73 25.94 8.22 -20.91
C GLY A 73 24.68 9.09 -21.04
N SER A 74 24.77 10.38 -20.76
CA SER A 74 23.61 11.31 -20.77
C SER A 74 23.03 11.59 -22.19
N ALA A 75 23.11 10.63 -23.10
CA ALA A 75 22.77 10.76 -24.52
C ALA A 75 21.27 10.86 -24.83
N VAL A 76 20.40 10.42 -23.90
CA VAL A 76 18.94 10.38 -24.13
C VAL A 76 18.27 11.77 -24.06
N SER A 77 19.01 12.83 -23.79
CA SER A 77 18.49 14.20 -23.67
C SER A 77 18.65 15.06 -24.93
N LYS A 78 19.07 14.50 -26.06
CA LYS A 78 19.09 15.27 -27.29
C LYS A 78 17.67 15.44 -27.82
N GLU A 79 17.13 16.62 -27.61
CA GLU A 79 15.92 17.10 -28.25
C GLU A 79 15.99 16.79 -29.76
N ASP A 80 15.11 15.93 -30.25
CA ASP A 80 14.79 15.91 -31.66
C ASP A 80 14.20 17.30 -32.00
N LYS A 81 15.06 18.19 -32.50
CA LYS A 81 14.63 19.46 -33.03
C LYS A 81 13.91 19.18 -34.34
N SER A 82 12.60 18.93 -34.23
CA SER A 82 11.76 19.08 -35.42
C SER A 82 11.96 20.50 -36.00
N PRO A 83 11.88 20.69 -37.28
CA PRO A 83 12.02 22.03 -37.90
C PRO A 83 11.04 23.08 -37.38
N SER A 84 10.03 22.68 -36.62
CA SER A 84 9.00 23.53 -36.01
C SER A 84 9.28 23.93 -34.55
N GLY A 85 10.41 23.55 -33.98
CA GLY A 85 10.82 24.04 -32.63
C GLY A 85 10.09 23.44 -31.41
N ASN A 86 9.18 22.49 -31.59
CA ASN A 86 8.51 21.78 -30.49
C ASN A 86 9.20 20.44 -30.25
N SER A 87 9.82 20.28 -29.14
CA SER A 87 10.30 18.98 -28.62
C SER A 87 9.08 18.11 -28.28
N ASN A 88 8.77 17.13 -29.11
CA ASN A 88 7.65 16.20 -28.92
C ASN A 88 8.07 14.88 -28.24
N ILE A 89 9.01 14.92 -27.31
CA ILE A 89 9.29 13.74 -26.49
C ILE A 89 8.27 13.74 -25.34
N ASP A 90 7.39 12.74 -25.30
CA ASP A 90 6.53 12.50 -24.15
C ASP A 90 7.39 12.23 -22.93
N THR A 91 6.99 12.75 -21.77
CA THR A 91 7.69 12.55 -20.52
C THR A 91 6.75 12.04 -19.45
N VAL A 92 7.30 11.27 -18.53
CA VAL A 92 6.62 10.85 -17.29
C VAL A 92 7.24 11.63 -16.14
N ASP A 93 6.40 12.28 -15.31
CA ASP A 93 6.84 12.89 -14.07
C ASP A 93 7.04 11.78 -13.03
N VAL A 94 8.25 11.69 -12.48
CA VAL A 94 8.61 10.71 -11.47
C VAL A 94 8.94 11.43 -10.17
N ILE A 95 8.30 11.01 -9.07
CA ILE A 95 8.59 11.49 -7.71
C ILE A 95 9.50 10.46 -7.06
N LEU A 96 10.69 10.90 -6.64
CA LEU A 96 11.67 10.04 -5.98
C LEU A 96 11.40 9.97 -4.46
N ALA A 97 12.07 9.04 -3.80
CA ALA A 97 11.93 8.80 -2.36
C ALA A 97 12.24 10.02 -1.48
N ASP A 98 13.12 10.91 -1.94
CA ASP A 98 13.47 12.18 -1.28
C ASP A 98 12.45 13.31 -1.54
N GLY A 99 11.38 13.02 -2.30
CA GLY A 99 10.36 13.99 -2.70
C GLY A 99 10.75 14.86 -3.91
N SER A 100 11.95 14.70 -4.46
CA SER A 100 12.35 15.38 -5.69
C SER A 100 11.56 14.88 -6.89
N ARG A 101 11.35 15.75 -7.88
CA ARG A 101 10.64 15.42 -9.11
C ARG A 101 11.60 15.46 -10.29
N THR A 102 11.52 14.46 -11.13
CA THR A 102 12.26 14.39 -12.38
C THR A 102 11.35 14.03 -13.55
N LYS A 103 11.63 14.59 -14.73
CA LYS A 103 10.95 14.23 -15.96
C LYS A 103 11.79 13.20 -16.70
N VAL A 104 11.16 12.10 -17.06
CA VAL A 104 11.83 10.97 -17.70
C VAL A 104 11.24 10.75 -19.08
N PRO A 105 12.05 10.65 -20.14
CA PRO A 105 11.58 10.37 -21.49
C PRO A 105 10.74 9.10 -21.58
N PHE A 106 9.65 9.20 -22.35
CA PHE A 106 8.68 8.13 -22.56
C PHE A 106 8.17 8.19 -24.02
N GLY A 107 7.71 7.07 -24.55
CA GLY A 107 7.25 7.00 -25.93
C GLY A 107 8.37 6.61 -26.89
N LYS A 108 8.40 7.23 -28.07
CA LYS A 108 9.37 6.93 -29.12
C LYS A 108 10.65 7.75 -28.91
N ILE A 109 11.77 7.05 -28.77
CA ILE A 109 13.11 7.63 -28.57
C ILE A 109 14.01 7.15 -29.67
N SER A 110 14.63 8.08 -30.40
CA SER A 110 15.66 7.80 -31.39
C SER A 110 17.00 7.65 -30.69
N LEU A 111 17.75 6.59 -30.98
CA LEU A 111 19.08 6.33 -30.43
C LEU A 111 20.07 6.15 -31.58
N GLU A 112 20.68 7.24 -32.02
CA GLU A 112 21.69 7.23 -33.11
C GLU A 112 22.86 6.31 -32.76
N GLU A 113 23.17 6.13 -31.49
CA GLU A 113 24.23 5.24 -31.01
C GLU A 113 23.97 3.76 -31.34
N LEU A 114 22.73 3.38 -31.63
CA LEU A 114 22.33 2.03 -32.08
C LEU A 114 22.32 1.89 -33.61
N GLY A 115 22.81 2.92 -34.30
CA GLY A 115 22.88 2.98 -35.79
C GLY A 115 21.71 3.78 -36.38
N GLU A 116 21.90 4.16 -37.65
CA GLU A 116 20.87 4.87 -38.41
C GLU A 116 19.56 4.08 -38.39
N ASP A 117 18.43 4.78 -38.29
CA ASP A 117 17.07 4.24 -38.21
C ASP A 117 16.77 3.40 -36.98
N SER A 118 17.63 3.43 -35.96
CA SER A 118 17.37 2.72 -34.69
C SER A 118 16.47 3.53 -33.79
N GLU A 119 15.48 2.84 -33.20
CA GLU A 119 14.48 3.45 -32.31
C GLU A 119 14.08 2.53 -31.19
N ILE A 120 13.81 3.10 -30.03
CA ILE A 120 13.16 2.44 -28.91
C ILE A 120 11.80 3.11 -28.69
N ASN A 121 10.76 2.32 -28.55
CA ASN A 121 9.42 2.78 -28.22
C ASN A 121 9.01 2.19 -26.88
N ILE A 122 8.85 3.07 -25.89
CA ILE A 122 8.49 2.75 -24.52
C ILE A 122 6.99 3.01 -24.37
N ASN A 123 6.23 1.96 -24.11
CA ASN A 123 4.79 2.02 -23.85
C ASN A 123 4.47 1.36 -22.51
N TYR A 124 3.30 1.65 -21.98
CA TYR A 124 2.82 1.02 -20.75
C TYR A 124 1.39 0.51 -20.91
N ASP A 125 1.19 -0.74 -20.59
CA ASP A 125 -0.13 -1.39 -20.52
C ASP A 125 -0.67 -1.21 -19.11
N ASN A 126 -1.63 -0.31 -18.93
CA ASN A 126 -2.21 0.00 -17.62
C ASN A 126 -3.02 -1.18 -17.04
N ASP A 127 -3.62 -2.00 -17.89
CA ASP A 127 -4.47 -3.10 -17.43
C ASP A 127 -3.64 -4.28 -16.90
N ARG A 128 -2.45 -4.47 -17.47
CA ARG A 128 -1.53 -5.56 -17.11
C ARG A 128 -0.33 -5.13 -16.30
N HIS A 129 -0.18 -3.84 -16.05
CA HIS A 129 0.98 -3.23 -15.39
C HIS A 129 2.32 -3.62 -16.02
N LEU A 130 2.36 -3.63 -17.36
CA LEU A 130 3.54 -4.02 -18.12
C LEU A 130 4.17 -2.83 -18.82
N LEU A 131 5.45 -2.59 -18.54
CA LEU A 131 6.29 -1.74 -19.37
C LEU A 131 6.67 -2.52 -20.61
N LEU A 132 6.32 -1.97 -21.77
CA LEU A 132 6.57 -2.54 -23.10
C LEU A 132 7.73 -1.78 -23.73
N VAL A 133 8.85 -2.45 -23.95
CA VAL A 133 10.03 -1.91 -24.64
C VAL A 133 10.15 -2.62 -25.96
N LYS A 134 9.89 -1.91 -27.05
CA LYS A 134 9.94 -2.46 -28.41
C LYS A 134 10.66 -1.50 -29.33
N GLY A 135 11.24 -2.03 -30.38
CA GLY A 135 11.92 -1.19 -31.35
C GLY A 135 12.71 -2.00 -32.37
N GLN A 136 13.62 -1.31 -33.02
CA GLN A 136 14.57 -1.89 -33.97
C GLN A 136 15.95 -1.24 -33.82
N CYS A 137 16.99 -2.01 -34.00
CA CYS A 137 18.36 -1.55 -34.01
C CYS A 137 19.17 -2.37 -35.01
N GLN A 138 20.37 -1.91 -35.35
CA GLN A 138 21.27 -2.76 -36.12
C GLN A 138 21.64 -4.02 -35.35
N PHE A 139 21.71 -5.16 -36.06
CA PHE A 139 21.89 -6.49 -35.44
C PHE A 139 23.10 -6.57 -34.50
N LYS A 140 24.19 -5.87 -34.80
CA LYS A 140 25.38 -5.79 -33.95
C LYS A 140 25.13 -5.20 -32.54
N TYR A 141 24.02 -4.45 -32.37
CA TYR A 141 23.66 -3.84 -31.07
C TYR A 141 22.57 -4.59 -30.32
N GLN A 142 22.05 -5.69 -30.86
CA GLN A 142 20.94 -6.42 -30.21
C GLN A 142 21.31 -6.89 -28.81
N SER A 143 22.51 -7.43 -28.61
CA SER A 143 22.98 -7.86 -27.29
C SER A 143 23.04 -6.72 -26.26
N LEU A 144 23.23 -5.48 -26.73
CA LEU A 144 23.27 -4.31 -25.89
C LEU A 144 21.87 -3.96 -25.36
N ILE A 145 20.84 -4.15 -26.19
CA ILE A 145 19.44 -4.00 -25.76
C ILE A 145 19.10 -5.06 -24.72
N ASP A 146 19.52 -6.31 -24.91
CA ASP A 146 19.33 -7.38 -23.92
C ASP A 146 19.92 -6.97 -22.57
N ASP A 147 21.13 -6.42 -22.54
CA ASP A 147 21.78 -5.95 -21.32
C ASP A 147 21.07 -4.79 -20.65
N ILE A 148 20.59 -3.80 -21.44
CA ILE A 148 19.79 -2.70 -20.90
C ILE A 148 18.54 -3.23 -20.20
N VAL A 149 17.86 -4.19 -20.82
CA VAL A 149 16.66 -4.80 -20.24
C VAL A 149 17.00 -5.59 -18.98
N GLU A 150 18.05 -6.41 -18.99
CA GLU A 150 18.48 -7.14 -17.78
C GLU A 150 18.92 -6.17 -16.67
N ARG A 151 19.67 -5.12 -17.02
CA ARG A 151 20.04 -4.08 -16.05
C ARG A 151 18.83 -3.36 -15.48
N THR A 152 17.80 -3.10 -16.30
CA THR A 152 16.54 -2.53 -15.84
C THR A 152 15.85 -3.45 -14.83
N LYS A 153 15.84 -4.77 -15.07
CA LYS A 153 15.30 -5.76 -14.13
C LYS A 153 16.06 -5.77 -12.81
N GLU A 154 17.39 -5.69 -12.86
CA GLU A 154 18.23 -5.58 -11.67
C GLU A 154 17.92 -4.32 -10.88
N LEU A 155 17.83 -3.16 -11.54
CA LEU A 155 17.52 -1.89 -10.91
C LEU A 155 16.12 -1.89 -10.28
N LEU A 156 15.13 -2.43 -10.98
CA LEU A 156 13.78 -2.62 -10.43
C LEU A 156 13.79 -3.49 -9.16
N ALA A 157 14.62 -4.53 -9.16
CA ALA A 157 14.71 -5.43 -8.02
C ALA A 157 15.48 -4.83 -6.83
N THR A 158 16.54 -4.06 -7.09
CA THR A 158 17.47 -3.60 -6.04
C THR A 158 17.27 -2.13 -5.64
N GLU A 159 16.87 -1.28 -6.58
CA GLU A 159 16.83 0.18 -6.45
C GLU A 159 15.49 0.78 -6.89
N SER A 160 14.38 0.03 -6.78
CA SER A 160 13.04 0.56 -7.04
C SER A 160 12.80 1.82 -6.23
N ILE A 161 12.21 2.87 -6.84
CA ILE A 161 11.85 4.12 -6.14
C ILE A 161 10.82 3.90 -5.03
N TYR A 162 10.13 2.77 -5.04
CA TYR A 162 9.10 2.39 -4.06
C TYR A 162 9.63 1.47 -2.96
N LYS A 163 10.89 1.02 -3.06
CA LYS A 163 11.49 0.15 -2.06
C LYS A 163 11.71 0.88 -0.75
N ASN A 164 11.42 0.22 0.36
CA ASN A 164 11.54 0.79 1.72
C ASN A 164 10.76 2.11 1.88
N GLN A 165 9.64 2.24 1.16
CA GLN A 165 8.77 3.40 1.24
C GLN A 165 7.39 3.00 1.79
N ALA A 166 6.70 3.98 2.34
CA ALA A 166 5.28 3.89 2.61
C ALA A 166 4.51 4.39 1.39
N LEU A 167 3.63 3.56 0.87
CA LEU A 167 2.88 3.82 -0.36
C LEU A 167 1.38 3.83 -0.07
N GLU A 168 0.65 4.74 -0.70
CA GLU A 168 -0.81 4.73 -0.76
C GLU A 168 -1.24 4.29 -2.16
N ILE A 169 -2.08 3.27 -2.23
CA ILE A 169 -2.68 2.78 -3.47
C ILE A 169 -4.18 3.06 -3.44
N THR A 170 -4.61 4.01 -4.28
CA THR A 170 -6.02 4.29 -4.56
C THR A 170 -6.45 3.69 -5.91
N ASN A 171 -5.50 3.58 -6.81
CA ASN A 171 -5.58 2.83 -8.06
C ASN A 171 -4.20 2.21 -8.31
N LEU A 172 -4.17 1.18 -9.15
CA LEU A 172 -2.95 0.42 -9.40
C LEU A 172 -1.97 1.07 -10.39
N SER A 173 -2.35 2.19 -11.00
CA SER A 173 -1.52 2.82 -12.04
C SER A 173 -0.30 3.52 -11.46
N GLU A 174 -0.47 4.26 -10.37
CA GLU A 174 0.59 5.08 -9.76
C GLU A 174 0.47 5.08 -8.23
N PRO A 175 1.28 4.29 -7.52
CA PRO A 175 1.40 4.40 -6.08
C PRO A 175 1.89 5.78 -5.67
N LYS A 176 1.31 6.32 -4.61
CA LYS A 176 1.75 7.60 -4.04
C LYS A 176 2.65 7.34 -2.84
N ILE A 177 3.82 7.93 -2.81
CA ILE A 177 4.69 7.89 -1.63
C ILE A 177 4.01 8.70 -0.52
N MET A 178 3.81 8.05 0.63
CA MET A 178 3.21 8.66 1.82
C MET A 178 4.31 9.17 2.75
N THR A 179 4.08 10.35 3.34
CA THR A 179 4.90 10.77 4.46
C THR A 179 4.36 10.24 5.77
N LEU A 180 5.21 9.57 6.52
CA LEU A 180 4.94 9.13 7.90
C LEU A 180 5.47 10.15 8.94
N ALA A 181 5.83 11.35 8.48
CA ALA A 181 6.25 12.44 9.36
C ALA A 181 5.09 12.83 10.29
N GLY A 182 5.39 12.96 11.57
CA GLY A 182 4.41 13.34 12.59
C GLY A 182 3.63 12.19 13.21
N ILE A 183 3.70 10.96 12.70
CA ILE A 183 3.07 9.79 13.33
C ILE A 183 3.58 9.57 14.77
N ASP A 184 4.85 9.85 15.05
CA ASP A 184 5.41 9.73 16.41
C ASP A 184 4.77 10.70 17.38
N LYS A 185 4.36 11.88 16.91
CA LYS A 185 3.71 12.90 17.72
C LYS A 185 2.28 12.52 18.12
N GLN A 186 1.69 11.56 17.40
CA GLN A 186 0.36 11.08 17.74
C GLN A 186 0.46 10.12 18.92
N PHE A 187 -0.17 10.52 20.00
CA PHE A 187 -0.16 9.79 21.24
C PHE A 187 -1.00 8.51 21.14
N MET A 188 -0.50 7.40 21.66
CA MET A 188 -1.18 6.11 21.67
C MET A 188 -0.77 5.30 22.89
N VAL A 189 -1.74 4.84 23.62
CA VAL A 189 -1.57 3.88 24.72
C VAL A 189 -2.32 2.62 24.37
N LEU A 190 -1.68 1.47 24.57
CA LEU A 190 -2.28 0.15 24.39
C LEU A 190 -2.41 -0.56 25.74
N SER A 191 -3.43 -1.40 25.90
CA SER A 191 -3.51 -2.28 27.07
C SER A 191 -2.35 -3.28 27.06
N LYS A 192 -1.93 -3.75 28.23
CA LYS A 192 -0.88 -4.79 28.35
C LYS A 192 -1.22 -6.05 27.54
N LYS A 193 -2.52 -6.40 27.49
CA LYS A 193 -3.01 -7.53 26.70
C LYS A 193 -2.73 -7.30 25.20
N THR A 194 -3.16 -6.15 24.67
CA THR A 194 -2.96 -5.80 23.26
C THR A 194 -1.47 -5.71 22.92
N GLU A 195 -0.63 -5.14 23.79
CA GLU A 195 0.82 -5.09 23.62
C GLU A 195 1.43 -6.50 23.51
N PHE A 196 0.97 -7.44 24.33
CA PHE A 196 1.44 -8.83 24.31
C PHE A 196 0.98 -9.54 23.02
N GLU A 197 -0.28 -9.38 22.62
CA GLU A 197 -0.83 -9.98 21.40
C GLU A 197 -0.19 -9.44 20.12
N LEU A 198 0.34 -8.22 20.15
CA LEU A 198 1.10 -7.63 19.03
C LEU A 198 2.52 -8.16 18.88
N GLN A 199 3.11 -8.81 19.90
CA GLN A 199 4.50 -9.24 19.85
C GLN A 199 4.85 -10.13 18.66
N PRO A 200 4.03 -11.11 18.23
CA PRO A 200 4.32 -11.92 17.05
C PRO A 200 4.46 -11.11 15.76
N LEU A 201 3.63 -10.08 15.59
CA LEU A 201 3.69 -9.16 14.45
C LEU A 201 4.93 -8.25 14.56
N ARG A 202 5.11 -7.59 15.70
CA ARG A 202 6.25 -6.69 15.95
C ARG A 202 7.59 -7.39 15.82
N SER A 203 7.70 -8.65 16.28
CA SER A 203 8.93 -9.44 16.16
C SER A 203 9.34 -9.63 14.69
N ARG A 204 8.40 -9.87 13.79
CA ARG A 204 8.67 -10.01 12.35
C ARG A 204 9.12 -8.71 11.71
N ILE A 205 8.54 -7.60 12.16
CA ILE A 205 8.87 -6.26 11.65
C ILE A 205 10.26 -5.81 12.16
N LEU A 206 10.49 -5.93 13.46
CA LEU A 206 11.70 -5.37 14.10
C LEU A 206 12.91 -6.30 14.05
N TYR A 207 12.68 -7.61 13.95
CA TYR A 207 13.75 -8.63 14.03
C TYR A 207 13.59 -9.71 12.96
N PRO A 208 13.43 -9.37 11.66
CA PRO A 208 13.12 -10.34 10.61
C PRO A 208 14.19 -11.44 10.52
N GLU A 209 15.48 -11.09 10.62
CA GLU A 209 16.59 -12.06 10.54
C GLU A 209 16.58 -13.05 11.71
N LYS A 210 16.21 -12.57 12.92
CA LYS A 210 16.10 -13.47 14.08
C LYS A 210 14.92 -14.44 13.93
N CYS A 211 13.81 -13.97 13.32
CA CYS A 211 12.68 -14.83 13.01
C CYS A 211 13.07 -15.92 12.02
N ILE A 212 13.75 -15.57 10.93
CA ILE A 212 14.23 -16.51 9.91
C ILE A 212 15.19 -17.52 10.54
N ALA A 213 16.16 -17.06 11.33
CA ALA A 213 17.15 -17.93 11.99
C ALA A 213 16.52 -18.95 12.94
N LYS A 214 15.32 -18.64 13.47
CA LYS A 214 14.54 -19.54 14.34
C LYS A 214 13.46 -20.34 13.60
N GLY A 215 13.42 -20.28 12.27
CA GLY A 215 12.41 -20.96 11.45
C GLY A 215 11.01 -20.37 11.55
N ILE A 216 10.88 -19.11 12.00
CA ILE A 216 9.60 -18.39 12.04
C ILE A 216 9.40 -17.72 10.69
N PRO A 217 8.35 -18.06 9.93
CA PRO A 217 8.10 -17.44 8.63
C PRO A 217 7.76 -15.97 8.79
N LEU A 218 8.26 -15.13 7.88
CA LEU A 218 7.92 -13.69 7.85
C LEU A 218 6.51 -13.45 7.31
N LYS A 219 6.02 -14.33 6.43
CA LYS A 219 4.62 -14.26 5.96
C LYS A 219 3.66 -14.38 7.14
N TYR A 220 2.81 -13.37 7.31
CA TYR A 220 1.89 -13.30 8.45
C TYR A 220 0.66 -12.46 8.15
N GLY A 221 -0.52 -12.93 8.55
CA GLY A 221 -1.76 -12.17 8.53
C GLY A 221 -2.16 -11.73 9.93
N CYS A 222 -2.57 -10.48 10.09
CA CYS A 222 -3.07 -9.93 11.34
C CYS A 222 -4.35 -9.14 11.09
N LEU A 223 -5.38 -9.37 11.91
CA LEU A 223 -6.61 -8.61 11.90
C LEU A 223 -6.73 -7.82 13.21
N LEU A 224 -6.80 -6.49 13.10
CA LEU A 224 -7.13 -5.59 14.20
C LEU A 224 -8.64 -5.39 14.22
N GLU A 225 -9.31 -5.88 15.25
CA GLU A 225 -10.73 -5.72 15.43
C GLU A 225 -11.02 -4.76 16.58
N GLY A 226 -12.15 -4.07 16.55
CA GLY A 226 -12.58 -3.19 17.64
C GLY A 226 -13.47 -2.07 17.15
N LYS A 227 -14.12 -1.39 18.09
CA LYS A 227 -15.02 -0.27 17.81
C LYS A 227 -14.32 0.91 17.14
N TYR A 228 -15.09 1.83 16.58
CA TYR A 228 -14.56 3.09 16.07
C TYR A 228 -13.81 3.86 17.17
N GLY A 229 -12.70 4.50 16.78
CA GLY A 229 -11.91 5.33 17.71
C GLY A 229 -10.96 4.58 18.62
N THR A 230 -10.84 3.24 18.53
CA THR A 230 -9.91 2.44 19.35
C THR A 230 -8.44 2.52 18.89
N GLY A 231 -8.15 3.21 17.76
CA GLY A 231 -6.79 3.49 17.32
C GLY A 231 -6.22 2.47 16.33
N LYS A 232 -7.02 1.59 15.70
CA LYS A 232 -6.58 0.58 14.73
C LYS A 232 -5.73 1.16 13.60
N THR A 233 -6.23 2.19 12.94
CA THR A 233 -5.52 2.88 11.84
C THR A 233 -4.23 3.55 12.33
N LEU A 234 -4.26 4.19 13.50
CA LEU A 234 -3.08 4.81 14.08
C LEU A 234 -2.00 3.77 14.41
N LEU A 235 -2.39 2.62 14.97
CA LEU A 235 -1.48 1.50 15.23
C LEU A 235 -0.85 1.00 13.92
N ALA A 236 -1.65 0.85 12.86
CA ALA A 236 -1.15 0.42 11.55
C ALA A 236 -0.09 1.39 11.00
N PHE A 237 -0.31 2.71 11.12
CA PHE A 237 0.69 3.70 10.66
C PHE A 237 1.92 3.78 11.57
N LYS A 238 1.81 3.53 12.88
CA LYS A 238 2.99 3.40 13.74
C LYS A 238 3.80 2.16 13.35
N LEU A 239 3.14 1.02 13.10
CA LEU A 239 3.80 -0.18 12.58
C LEU A 239 4.41 0.05 11.18
N ALA A 240 3.76 0.85 10.32
CA ALA A 240 4.31 1.25 9.04
C ALA A 240 5.64 1.99 9.17
N LYS A 241 5.73 2.91 10.12
CA LYS A 241 6.97 3.65 10.40
C LYS A 241 8.07 2.72 10.92
N ASP A 242 7.73 1.86 11.88
CA ASP A 242 8.66 0.84 12.37
C ASP A 242 9.15 -0.05 11.23
N ALA A 243 8.25 -0.45 10.33
CA ALA A 243 8.54 -1.30 9.19
C ALA A 243 9.51 -0.63 8.19
N VAL A 244 9.20 0.58 7.75
CA VAL A 244 10.05 1.33 6.81
C VAL A 244 11.45 1.55 7.39
N ASN A 245 11.54 1.90 8.68
CA ASN A 245 12.82 2.07 9.37
C ASN A 245 13.63 0.76 9.49
N ASN A 246 12.97 -0.39 9.40
CA ASN A 246 13.59 -1.72 9.44
C ASN A 246 13.67 -2.39 8.06
N GLY A 247 13.61 -1.63 6.97
CA GLY A 247 13.85 -2.12 5.61
C GLY A 247 12.67 -2.84 4.96
N TRP A 248 11.46 -2.72 5.49
CA TRP A 248 10.23 -3.17 4.86
C TRP A 248 9.65 -2.08 3.95
N SER A 249 8.94 -2.47 2.92
CA SER A 249 8.02 -1.57 2.23
C SER A 249 6.64 -1.67 2.87
N PHE A 250 5.91 -0.55 2.94
CA PHE A 250 4.56 -0.53 3.48
C PHE A 250 3.59 -0.03 2.40
N VAL A 251 2.47 -0.71 2.24
CA VAL A 251 1.43 -0.37 1.27
C VAL A 251 0.11 -0.20 1.98
N TYR A 252 -0.43 1.01 1.95
CA TYR A 252 -1.77 1.31 2.39
C TYR A 252 -2.74 1.20 1.22
N LEU A 253 -3.64 0.24 1.31
CA LEU A 253 -4.62 -0.07 0.27
C LEU A 253 -6.02 0.38 0.74
N LYS A 254 -6.58 1.38 0.05
CA LYS A 254 -7.91 1.93 0.39
C LYS A 254 -9.06 1.07 -0.11
N ASP A 255 -8.87 0.40 -1.23
CA ASP A 255 -9.88 -0.49 -1.82
C ASP A 255 -9.47 -1.95 -1.63
N PRO A 256 -10.12 -2.69 -0.74
CA PRO A 256 -9.80 -4.09 -0.50
C PRO A 256 -9.89 -4.99 -1.74
N SER A 257 -10.70 -4.64 -2.73
CA SER A 257 -10.87 -5.43 -3.96
C SER A 257 -9.58 -5.51 -4.79
N LEU A 258 -8.67 -4.52 -4.64
CA LEU A 258 -7.39 -4.46 -5.34
C LEU A 258 -6.29 -5.29 -4.66
N LEU A 259 -6.56 -5.99 -3.55
CA LEU A 259 -5.54 -6.67 -2.75
C LEU A 259 -4.76 -7.72 -3.55
N ALA A 260 -5.45 -8.55 -4.31
CA ALA A 260 -4.81 -9.62 -5.08
C ALA A 260 -3.82 -9.07 -6.11
N GLU A 261 -4.21 -8.01 -6.80
CA GLU A 261 -3.36 -7.38 -7.81
C GLU A 261 -2.23 -6.56 -7.18
N THR A 262 -2.52 -5.85 -6.09
CA THR A 262 -1.50 -5.15 -5.29
C THR A 262 -0.41 -6.11 -4.83
N LEU A 263 -0.75 -7.28 -4.29
CA LEU A 263 0.20 -8.30 -3.87
C LEU A 263 1.05 -8.83 -5.04
N ARG A 264 0.45 -8.97 -6.23
CA ARG A 264 1.20 -9.34 -7.44
C ARG A 264 2.24 -8.27 -7.81
N MET A 265 1.87 -7.00 -7.73
CA MET A 265 2.77 -5.88 -8.00
C MET A 265 3.87 -5.77 -6.93
N CYS A 266 3.56 -6.05 -5.68
CA CYS A 266 4.54 -6.04 -4.59
C CYS A 266 5.70 -7.04 -4.79
N LYS A 267 5.51 -8.12 -5.57
CA LYS A 267 6.60 -9.05 -5.92
C LYS A 267 7.81 -8.38 -6.58
N VAL A 268 7.57 -7.29 -7.29
CA VAL A 268 8.65 -6.56 -7.98
C VAL A 268 9.47 -5.75 -7.00
N VAL A 269 8.83 -5.22 -5.95
CA VAL A 269 9.46 -4.35 -4.94
C VAL A 269 10.20 -5.18 -3.86
N ASP A 270 9.74 -6.41 -3.61
CA ASP A 270 10.25 -7.25 -2.50
C ASP A 270 11.56 -7.99 -2.80
N ARG A 271 12.01 -8.07 -4.05
CA ARG A 271 13.10 -8.99 -4.45
C ARG A 271 14.43 -8.85 -3.71
N SER A 272 14.65 -7.77 -2.95
CA SER A 272 15.92 -7.52 -2.24
C SER A 272 15.74 -6.90 -0.85
N GLY A 273 14.51 -6.83 -0.31
CA GLY A 273 14.20 -6.30 1.02
C GLY A 273 13.78 -7.38 2.01
N HIS A 274 13.34 -6.95 3.19
CA HIS A 274 12.76 -7.87 4.18
C HIS A 274 11.36 -8.31 3.79
N GLY A 275 10.67 -7.58 2.93
CA GLY A 275 9.34 -7.87 2.46
C GLY A 275 8.42 -6.64 2.38
N VAL A 276 7.14 -6.91 2.21
CA VAL A 276 6.10 -5.88 2.08
C VAL A 276 5.03 -6.09 3.14
N ILE A 277 4.61 -5.02 3.79
CA ILE A 277 3.43 -4.98 4.65
C ILE A 277 2.30 -4.34 3.87
N VAL A 278 1.21 -5.06 3.67
CA VAL A 278 0.01 -4.53 3.01
C VAL A 278 -1.06 -4.31 4.05
N PHE A 279 -1.44 -3.05 4.24
CA PHE A 279 -2.48 -2.63 5.15
C PHE A 279 -3.77 -2.32 4.41
N VAL A 280 -4.86 -2.93 4.85
CA VAL A 280 -6.20 -2.81 4.26
C VAL A 280 -7.18 -2.41 5.35
N GLU A 281 -7.85 -1.27 5.19
CA GLU A 281 -8.88 -0.82 6.12
C GLU A 281 -10.23 -1.46 5.82
N ASP A 282 -11.01 -1.62 6.89
CA ASP A 282 -12.42 -2.00 6.87
C ASP A 282 -12.73 -3.18 5.93
N ILE A 283 -11.99 -4.29 6.10
CA ILE A 283 -12.12 -5.50 5.26
C ILE A 283 -13.55 -6.06 5.26
N ASP A 284 -14.35 -5.75 6.27
CA ASP A 284 -15.77 -6.12 6.35
C ASP A 284 -16.60 -5.52 5.20
N GLN A 285 -16.16 -4.45 4.54
CA GLN A 285 -16.86 -3.88 3.39
C GLN A 285 -16.92 -4.85 2.19
N VAL A 286 -15.90 -5.70 2.02
CA VAL A 286 -15.86 -6.71 0.94
C VAL A 286 -16.53 -8.02 1.38
N THR A 287 -16.67 -8.23 2.70
CA THR A 287 -17.25 -9.47 3.24
C THR A 287 -18.78 -9.41 3.37
N ARG A 288 -19.39 -8.24 3.19
CA ARG A 288 -20.84 -7.97 3.35
C ARG A 288 -21.71 -8.40 2.19
N GLY A 289 -21.35 -9.32 1.37
CA GLY A 289 -22.17 -9.76 0.25
C GLY A 289 -22.12 -11.25 0.01
N ASN A 290 -22.97 -11.74 -0.88
CA ASN A 290 -22.84 -13.07 -1.43
C ASN A 290 -21.40 -13.29 -1.86
N ARG A 291 -20.90 -14.53 -1.76
CA ARG A 291 -19.55 -14.98 -2.16
C ARG A 291 -19.14 -14.36 -3.50
N ASP A 292 -18.76 -13.11 -3.47
CA ASP A 292 -18.31 -12.38 -4.65
C ASP A 292 -16.94 -12.91 -5.06
N SER A 293 -16.70 -12.94 -6.37
CA SER A 293 -15.42 -13.32 -6.96
C SER A 293 -14.24 -12.61 -6.30
N ALA A 294 -14.42 -11.35 -5.90
CA ALA A 294 -13.39 -10.55 -5.21
C ALA A 294 -12.95 -11.17 -3.88
N MET A 295 -13.88 -11.65 -3.05
CA MET A 295 -13.53 -12.31 -1.78
C MET A 295 -12.80 -13.62 -2.04
N GLN A 296 -13.25 -14.41 -3.03
CA GLN A 296 -12.58 -15.66 -3.38
C GLN A 296 -11.17 -15.43 -3.89
N ASP A 297 -10.94 -14.36 -4.66
CA ASP A 297 -9.63 -13.97 -5.16
C ASP A 297 -8.70 -13.53 -4.02
N ILE A 298 -9.22 -12.77 -3.04
CA ILE A 298 -8.50 -12.42 -1.82
C ILE A 298 -8.08 -13.68 -1.06
N LEU A 299 -9.01 -14.60 -0.83
CA LEU A 299 -8.75 -15.85 -0.10
C LEU A 299 -7.69 -16.71 -0.81
N ASN A 300 -7.80 -16.87 -2.13
CA ASN A 300 -6.84 -17.63 -2.95
C ASN A 300 -5.45 -16.99 -2.92
N THR A 301 -5.38 -15.67 -2.95
CA THR A 301 -4.11 -14.93 -2.90
C THR A 301 -3.44 -15.06 -1.53
N LEU A 302 -4.22 -14.98 -0.44
CA LEU A 302 -3.70 -15.19 0.91
C LEU A 302 -3.22 -16.63 1.16
N ASP A 303 -3.91 -17.63 0.60
CA ASP A 303 -3.51 -19.05 0.69
C ASP A 303 -2.19 -19.36 -0.03
N GLY A 304 -1.75 -18.51 -0.94
CA GLY A 304 -0.37 -18.51 -1.36
C GLY A 304 -0.05 -19.08 -2.73
N GLY A 305 -1.00 -19.15 -3.67
CA GLY A 305 -0.65 -19.41 -5.06
C GLY A 305 0.37 -18.37 -5.57
N ASP A 306 0.03 -17.11 -5.42
CA ASP A 306 0.85 -15.99 -5.89
C ASP A 306 1.85 -15.44 -4.86
N THR A 307 1.66 -15.70 -3.57
CA THR A 307 2.47 -15.13 -2.47
C THR A 307 3.36 -16.15 -1.77
N LYS A 308 3.54 -17.36 -2.35
CA LYS A 308 4.24 -18.48 -1.70
C LYS A 308 5.70 -18.17 -1.38
N ASP A 309 6.36 -17.42 -2.25
CA ASP A 309 7.79 -17.11 -2.15
C ASP A 309 8.03 -15.64 -1.72
N MET A 310 7.00 -14.97 -1.17
CA MET A 310 7.10 -13.59 -0.73
C MET A 310 7.10 -13.50 0.79
N ASN A 311 7.93 -12.60 1.31
CA ASN A 311 7.83 -12.13 2.68
C ASN A 311 6.74 -11.05 2.75
N VAL A 312 5.51 -11.44 2.96
CA VAL A 312 4.38 -10.51 3.03
C VAL A 312 3.68 -10.59 4.37
N ILE A 313 3.49 -9.42 4.98
CA ILE A 313 2.61 -9.25 6.14
C ILE A 313 1.33 -8.56 5.65
N THR A 314 0.18 -9.17 5.90
CA THR A 314 -1.12 -8.54 5.62
C THR A 314 -1.73 -8.08 6.94
N LEU A 315 -2.02 -6.79 7.04
CA LEU A 315 -2.64 -6.16 8.20
C LEU A 315 -4.03 -5.66 7.81
N PHE A 316 -5.04 -6.14 8.49
CA PHE A 316 -6.43 -5.78 8.23
C PHE A 316 -7.04 -5.06 9.42
N THR A 317 -8.03 -4.20 9.18
CA THR A 317 -8.90 -3.68 10.23
C THR A 317 -10.34 -4.03 9.97
N THR A 318 -11.12 -4.15 11.04
CA THR A 318 -12.58 -4.23 10.98
C THR A 318 -13.21 -3.57 12.21
N ASN A 319 -14.38 -3.00 12.03
CA ASN A 319 -15.23 -2.55 13.11
C ASN A 319 -16.34 -3.58 13.44
N HIS A 320 -16.45 -4.63 12.61
CA HIS A 320 -17.54 -5.59 12.59
C HIS A 320 -17.02 -7.02 12.39
N ILE A 321 -16.38 -7.58 13.43
CA ILE A 321 -15.82 -8.94 13.36
C ILE A 321 -16.89 -9.99 13.04
N GLU A 322 -18.14 -9.73 13.46
CA GLU A 322 -19.29 -10.60 13.21
C GLU A 322 -19.67 -10.70 11.73
N LEU A 323 -19.22 -9.76 10.89
CA LEU A 323 -19.45 -9.76 9.45
C LEU A 323 -18.32 -10.46 8.68
N ILE A 324 -17.22 -10.79 9.33
CA ILE A 324 -16.08 -11.46 8.71
C ILE A 324 -16.38 -12.93 8.52
N GLU A 325 -16.23 -13.42 7.29
CA GLU A 325 -16.44 -14.83 6.99
C GLU A 325 -15.43 -15.72 7.77
N PRO A 326 -15.88 -16.78 8.48
CA PRO A 326 -14.98 -17.64 9.26
C PRO A 326 -13.85 -18.28 8.46
N THR A 327 -14.03 -18.46 7.16
CA THR A 327 -12.98 -18.98 6.26
C THR A 327 -11.80 -18.00 6.10
N PHE A 328 -12.01 -16.70 6.26
CA PHE A 328 -10.97 -15.67 6.26
C PHE A 328 -10.06 -15.81 7.49
N LEU A 329 -10.62 -16.16 8.65
CA LEU A 329 -9.90 -16.26 9.92
C LEU A 329 -9.09 -17.55 10.10
N ARG A 330 -8.97 -18.40 9.07
CA ARG A 330 -8.19 -19.65 9.17
C ARG A 330 -6.70 -19.35 9.30
N GLY A 331 -6.01 -20.11 10.16
CA GLY A 331 -4.66 -19.85 10.64
C GLY A 331 -3.51 -19.74 9.63
N LYS A 332 -3.73 -20.10 8.35
CA LYS A 332 -2.75 -19.83 7.28
C LYS A 332 -2.95 -18.45 6.64
N ARG A 333 -4.13 -17.83 6.81
CA ARG A 333 -4.50 -16.53 6.27
C ARG A 333 -4.29 -15.45 7.33
N ILE A 334 -4.94 -15.63 8.48
CA ILE A 334 -4.83 -14.75 9.63
C ILE A 334 -4.17 -15.51 10.77
N GLY A 335 -2.96 -15.11 11.12
CA GLY A 335 -2.18 -15.71 12.21
C GLY A 335 -2.60 -15.20 13.60
N SER A 336 -3.16 -13.96 13.65
CA SER A 336 -3.73 -13.40 14.88
C SER A 336 -4.90 -12.47 14.59
N VAL A 337 -5.86 -12.51 15.50
CA VAL A 337 -6.92 -11.49 15.64
C VAL A 337 -6.63 -10.77 16.95
N ILE A 338 -6.47 -9.46 16.90
CA ILE A 338 -6.11 -8.62 18.04
C ILE A 338 -7.25 -7.66 18.28
N THR A 339 -7.84 -7.76 19.47
CA THR A 339 -8.92 -6.87 19.87
C THR A 339 -8.36 -5.56 20.40
N MET A 340 -8.79 -4.46 19.82
CA MET A 340 -8.50 -3.11 20.28
C MET A 340 -9.72 -2.57 21.02
N ASP A 341 -9.65 -2.67 22.34
CA ASP A 341 -10.74 -2.31 23.24
C ASP A 341 -10.77 -0.80 23.56
N CYS A 342 -11.87 -0.37 24.17
CA CYS A 342 -11.94 0.88 24.90
C CYS A 342 -10.97 0.84 26.08
N LEU A 343 -10.68 2.01 26.68
CA LEU A 343 -9.74 2.12 27.77
C LEU A 343 -10.27 1.38 29.03
N ASP A 344 -9.47 0.48 29.56
CA ASP A 344 -9.62 -0.03 30.91
C ASP A 344 -9.05 0.98 31.94
N ALA A 345 -9.23 0.76 33.20
CA ALA A 345 -8.81 1.71 34.23
C ALA A 345 -7.30 1.94 34.26
N GLU A 346 -6.49 0.89 34.08
CA GLU A 346 -5.02 0.98 34.03
C GLU A 346 -4.54 1.77 32.77
N THR A 347 -5.12 1.47 31.64
CA THR A 347 -4.77 2.16 30.37
C THR A 347 -5.24 3.61 30.38
N ALA A 348 -6.40 3.90 31.01
CA ALA A 348 -6.89 5.26 31.21
C ALA A 348 -5.95 6.08 32.11
N GLU A 349 -5.47 5.49 33.22
CA GLU A 349 -4.50 6.17 34.10
C GLU A 349 -3.20 6.48 33.37
N ARG A 350 -2.64 5.50 32.63
CA ARG A 350 -1.44 5.72 31.81
C ARG A 350 -1.67 6.84 30.78
N PHE A 351 -2.82 6.83 30.11
CA PHE A 351 -3.20 7.85 29.13
C PHE A 351 -3.19 9.25 29.75
N ILE A 352 -3.81 9.40 30.93
CA ILE A 352 -3.87 10.69 31.63
C ILE A 352 -2.47 11.14 32.05
N ARG A 353 -1.69 10.28 32.72
CA ARG A 353 -0.37 10.65 33.25
C ARG A 353 0.64 10.98 32.15
N GLU A 354 0.61 10.26 31.02
CA GLU A 354 1.50 10.52 29.90
C GLU A 354 1.10 11.80 29.14
N THR A 355 -0.19 12.13 29.09
CA THR A 355 -0.68 13.32 28.39
C THR A 355 -0.58 14.60 29.23
N PHE A 356 -0.70 14.49 30.56
CA PHE A 356 -0.49 15.60 31.51
C PHE A 356 0.82 15.37 32.25
N SER A 357 1.93 15.43 31.53
CA SER A 357 3.27 15.20 32.10
C SER A 357 3.90 16.51 32.60
N GLU A 358 4.85 16.38 33.52
CA GLU A 358 5.67 17.51 34.00
C GLU A 358 6.43 18.19 32.84
N ALA A 359 6.79 17.44 31.80
CA ALA A 359 7.43 17.98 30.61
C ALA A 359 6.53 18.95 29.82
N GLU A 360 5.21 18.83 29.97
CA GLU A 360 4.20 19.75 29.42
C GLU A 360 3.75 20.81 30.43
N GLY A 361 4.35 20.85 31.64
CA GLY A 361 4.06 21.82 32.67
C GLY A 361 2.84 21.51 33.53
N TYR A 362 2.38 20.25 33.55
CA TYR A 362 1.25 19.82 34.38
C TYR A 362 1.70 18.92 35.55
N SER A 363 0.96 18.99 36.65
CA SER A 363 0.96 17.99 37.72
C SER A 363 -0.41 17.33 37.78
N VAL A 364 -0.47 16.08 38.23
CA VAL A 364 -1.70 15.29 38.25
C VAL A 364 -1.91 14.72 39.65
N ASP A 365 -3.17 14.59 40.11
CA ASP A 365 -3.53 13.94 41.36
C ASP A 365 -2.81 12.58 41.50
N ASP A 366 -2.39 12.26 42.72
CA ASP A 366 -1.77 10.97 43.05
C ASP A 366 -2.76 9.81 42.85
N ASP A 367 -4.03 10.02 43.24
CA ASP A 367 -5.10 9.03 43.10
C ASP A 367 -6.07 9.43 41.97
N LEU A 368 -6.08 8.65 40.91
CA LEU A 368 -6.99 8.76 39.76
C LEU A 368 -7.99 7.57 39.69
N SER A 369 -8.00 6.68 40.70
CA SER A 369 -8.72 5.41 40.64
C SER A 369 -10.21 5.59 40.32
N ASP A 370 -10.88 6.55 40.95
CA ASP A 370 -12.31 6.78 40.75
C ASP A 370 -12.63 7.24 39.32
N VAL A 371 -11.86 8.19 38.79
CA VAL A 371 -12.09 8.71 37.42
C VAL A 371 -11.69 7.68 36.36
N CYS A 372 -10.63 6.91 36.56
CA CYS A 372 -10.23 5.83 35.67
C CYS A 372 -11.25 4.69 35.63
N ASN A 373 -11.79 4.30 36.79
CA ASN A 373 -12.91 3.35 36.85
C ASN A 373 -14.17 3.88 36.16
N TYR A 374 -14.42 5.19 36.28
CA TYR A 374 -15.53 5.83 35.58
C TYR A 374 -15.35 5.80 34.05
N ILE A 375 -14.15 6.12 33.56
CA ILE A 375 -13.80 6.05 32.15
C ILE A 375 -13.98 4.63 31.59
N ALA A 376 -13.47 3.63 32.31
CA ALA A 376 -13.60 2.22 31.94
C ALA A 376 -15.08 1.77 31.85
N LYS A 377 -15.90 2.12 32.85
CA LYS A 377 -17.36 1.84 32.84
C LYS A 377 -18.07 2.55 31.68
N ALA A 378 -17.65 3.77 31.35
CA ALA A 378 -18.19 4.55 30.26
C ALA A 378 -17.78 4.04 28.86
N GLN A 379 -16.87 3.05 28.81
CA GLN A 379 -16.35 2.48 27.55
C GLN A 379 -15.80 3.55 26.60
N ILE A 380 -14.98 4.47 27.13
CA ILE A 380 -14.39 5.55 26.37
C ILE A 380 -13.28 4.99 25.47
N ALA A 381 -13.40 5.20 24.17
CA ALA A 381 -12.34 4.83 23.24
C ALA A 381 -11.18 5.86 23.26
N PRO A 382 -9.94 5.43 22.94
CA PRO A 382 -8.75 6.29 23.00
C PRO A 382 -8.87 7.63 22.21
N ALA A 383 -9.52 7.62 21.04
CA ALA A 383 -9.73 8.85 20.26
C ALA A 383 -10.58 9.87 21.02
N PHE A 384 -11.63 9.40 21.70
CA PHE A 384 -12.50 10.27 22.51
C PHE A 384 -11.80 10.75 23.78
N MET A 385 -10.91 9.91 24.33
CA MET A 385 -10.10 10.34 25.46
C MET A 385 -9.14 11.47 25.09
N ALA A 386 -8.61 11.46 23.87
CA ALA A 386 -7.79 12.57 23.37
C ALA A 386 -8.60 13.89 23.30
N GLU A 387 -9.83 13.86 22.82
CA GLU A 387 -10.73 15.02 22.83
C GLU A 387 -11.06 15.51 24.25
N ILE A 388 -11.28 14.58 25.18
CA ILE A 388 -11.54 14.90 26.60
C ILE A 388 -10.32 15.58 27.21
N VAL A 389 -9.11 15.08 26.92
CA VAL A 389 -7.86 15.69 27.39
C VAL A 389 -7.68 17.11 26.82
N GLU A 390 -7.91 17.28 25.53
CA GLU A 390 -7.83 18.59 24.89
C GLU A 390 -8.82 19.59 25.50
N SER A 391 -10.06 19.15 25.72
CA SER A 391 -11.07 19.94 26.43
C SER A 391 -10.64 20.30 27.86
N THR A 392 -10.02 19.34 28.57
CA THR A 392 -9.50 19.58 29.92
C THR A 392 -8.37 20.57 29.91
N LYS A 393 -7.39 20.44 29.03
CA LYS A 393 -6.27 21.38 28.86
C LYS A 393 -6.79 22.78 28.57
N SER A 394 -7.77 22.92 27.68
CA SER A 394 -8.38 24.22 27.34
C SER A 394 -9.04 24.89 28.56
N LYS A 395 -9.69 24.13 29.42
CA LYS A 395 -10.28 24.65 30.65
C LYS A 395 -9.20 25.12 31.65
N LEU A 396 -8.15 24.32 31.84
CA LEU A 396 -7.03 24.64 32.73
C LEU A 396 -6.29 25.90 32.27
N ILE A 397 -6.08 26.07 30.97
CA ILE A 397 -5.50 27.30 30.41
C ILE A 397 -6.37 28.52 30.77
N PHE A 398 -7.71 28.38 30.70
CA PHE A 398 -8.61 29.49 31.02
C PHE A 398 -8.62 29.85 32.50
N THR A 399 -8.42 28.86 33.41
CA THR A 399 -8.34 29.08 34.86
C THR A 399 -6.92 29.34 35.36
N GLU A 400 -5.92 29.34 34.47
CA GLU A 400 -4.49 29.45 34.77
C GLU A 400 -3.97 28.36 35.74
N GLU A 401 -4.64 27.21 35.78
CA GLU A 401 -4.28 26.08 36.61
C GLU A 401 -3.33 25.12 35.89
N THR A 402 -2.35 24.60 36.63
CA THR A 402 -1.41 23.57 36.13
C THR A 402 -1.59 22.22 36.84
N HIS A 403 -2.42 22.16 37.86
CA HIS A 403 -2.71 20.94 38.58
C HIS A 403 -4.02 20.29 38.10
N VAL A 404 -3.91 19.09 37.56
CA VAL A 404 -5.01 18.31 36.98
C VAL A 404 -5.61 17.42 38.07
N THR A 405 -6.85 17.70 38.46
CA THR A 405 -7.58 16.88 39.44
C THR A 405 -8.50 15.88 38.75
N SER A 406 -8.85 14.82 39.48
CA SER A 406 -9.86 13.85 39.07
C SER A 406 -11.20 14.54 38.74
N PHE A 407 -11.52 15.65 39.37
CA PHE A 407 -12.73 16.45 39.10
C PHE A 407 -12.68 17.07 37.69
N HIS A 408 -11.55 17.66 37.29
CA HIS A 408 -11.39 18.27 35.98
C HIS A 408 -11.62 17.26 34.84
N ILE A 409 -11.04 16.07 34.97
CA ILE A 409 -11.17 14.99 33.98
C ILE A 409 -12.61 14.48 33.98
N LYS A 410 -13.19 14.17 35.14
CA LYS A 410 -14.56 13.67 35.25
C LYS A 410 -15.57 14.60 34.62
N THR A 411 -15.47 15.89 34.92
CA THR A 411 -16.35 16.93 34.31
C THR A 411 -16.26 16.98 32.80
N SER A 412 -15.05 16.78 32.27
CA SER A 412 -14.83 16.73 30.82
C SER A 412 -15.41 15.45 30.17
N VAL A 413 -15.28 14.30 30.85
CA VAL A 413 -15.93 13.03 30.44
C VAL A 413 -17.44 13.17 30.40
N GLU A 414 -18.02 13.72 31.46
CA GLU A 414 -19.48 13.95 31.56
C GLU A 414 -19.98 14.91 30.47
N SER A 415 -19.22 15.96 30.19
CA SER A 415 -19.51 16.90 29.09
C SER A 415 -19.51 16.20 27.74
N TYR A 416 -18.49 15.37 27.49
CA TYR A 416 -18.40 14.58 26.26
C TYR A 416 -19.58 13.60 26.14
N GLN A 417 -19.88 12.82 27.17
CA GLN A 417 -21.02 11.89 27.16
C GLN A 417 -22.36 12.60 26.89
N ARG A 418 -22.53 13.82 27.41
CA ARG A 418 -23.71 14.64 27.13
C ARG A 418 -23.79 15.03 25.66
N GLN A 419 -22.66 15.41 25.04
CA GLN A 419 -22.60 15.73 23.61
C GLN A 419 -22.97 14.52 22.76
N VAL A 420 -22.41 13.36 23.04
CA VAL A 420 -22.71 12.10 22.33
C VAL A 420 -24.19 11.72 22.51
N GLY A 421 -24.71 11.85 23.72
CA GLY A 421 -26.13 11.60 24.02
C GLY A 421 -27.07 12.54 23.27
N LEU A 422 -26.69 13.79 23.10
CA LEU A 422 -27.46 14.76 22.31
C LEU A 422 -27.39 14.46 20.80
N ALA A 423 -26.21 14.06 20.30
CA ALA A 423 -26.03 13.65 18.92
C ALA A 423 -26.86 12.39 18.60
N SER A 424 -26.85 11.40 19.48
CA SER A 424 -27.66 10.19 19.35
C SER A 424 -29.16 10.48 19.34
N LYS A 425 -29.63 11.40 20.20
CA LYS A 425 -31.03 11.82 20.18
C LYS A 425 -31.43 12.59 18.93
N LYS A 426 -30.52 13.33 18.30
CA LYS A 426 -30.76 14.00 17.01
C LYS A 426 -30.76 13.03 15.84
N ALA A 427 -30.03 11.92 15.94
CA ALA A 427 -29.99 10.88 14.91
C ALA A 427 -31.24 10.01 14.87
N VAL A 428 -32.02 9.95 15.95
CA VAL A 428 -33.39 9.44 15.91
C VAL A 428 -34.28 10.54 15.33
N ILE A 429 -34.18 10.78 14.03
CA ILE A 429 -35.23 11.46 13.28
C ILE A 429 -36.39 10.48 13.32
N GLU A 430 -37.35 10.74 14.22
CA GLU A 430 -38.62 10.02 14.21
C GLU A 430 -39.18 10.11 12.80
N THR A 431 -39.16 9.01 12.09
CA THR A 431 -39.78 8.93 10.78
C THR A 431 -41.30 9.19 10.96
N PRO A 432 -42.00 9.61 9.93
CA PRO A 432 -43.47 9.68 10.01
C PRO A 432 -44.09 8.37 10.47
N ALA A 433 -43.44 7.23 10.18
CA ALA A 433 -43.84 5.90 10.64
C ALA A 433 -43.66 5.75 12.17
N ASP A 434 -42.56 6.26 12.75
CA ASP A 434 -42.31 6.19 14.20
C ASP A 434 -43.33 7.07 14.97
N LYS A 435 -43.70 8.23 14.43
CA LYS A 435 -44.74 9.09 15.00
C LYS A 435 -46.14 8.45 14.91
N LEU A 436 -46.41 7.76 13.82
CA LEU A 436 -47.65 7.00 13.64
C LEU A 436 -47.70 5.80 14.60
N ALA A 437 -46.60 5.08 14.76
CA ALA A 437 -46.47 3.95 15.70
C ALA A 437 -46.63 4.42 17.14
N ALA A 438 -45.97 5.52 17.54
CA ALA A 438 -46.12 6.11 18.89
C ALA A 438 -47.53 6.59 19.14
N GLY A 439 -48.18 7.20 18.15
CA GLY A 439 -49.58 7.63 18.22
C GLY A 439 -50.57 6.45 18.34
N LEU A 440 -50.34 5.37 17.60
CA LEU A 440 -51.13 4.16 17.67
C LEU A 440 -50.96 3.42 19.00
N ILE A 441 -49.74 3.36 19.55
CA ILE A 441 -49.41 2.80 20.85
C ILE A 441 -50.13 3.59 21.96
N GLY A 442 -50.11 4.92 21.87
CA GLY A 442 -50.82 5.79 22.84
C GLY A 442 -52.33 5.65 22.81
N LEU A 443 -52.93 5.34 21.66
CA LEU A 443 -54.35 5.16 21.47
C LEU A 443 -54.86 3.77 21.84
N LEU A 444 -54.04 2.71 21.63
CA LEU A 444 -54.48 1.31 21.79
C LEU A 444 -54.17 0.70 23.14
N GLY A 445 -53.29 1.34 23.96
CA GLY A 445 -52.83 0.78 25.23
C GLY A 445 -51.85 -0.38 25.08
N ALA A 446 -51.00 -0.58 26.06
CA ALA A 446 -49.91 -1.56 26.04
C ALA A 446 -50.37 -3.02 25.83
N ASP A 447 -51.58 -3.38 26.27
CA ASP A 447 -52.11 -4.75 26.23
C ASP A 447 -52.55 -5.23 24.82
N LYS A 448 -52.58 -4.34 23.82
CA LYS A 448 -52.98 -4.68 22.47
C LYS A 448 -51.84 -4.62 21.44
N ILE A 449 -50.65 -4.32 21.89
CA ILE A 449 -49.45 -4.13 21.02
C ILE A 449 -49.11 -5.40 20.25
N GLU A 450 -49.19 -6.57 20.91
CA GLU A 450 -48.82 -7.85 20.30
C GLU A 450 -49.82 -8.26 19.16
N THR A 451 -51.07 -7.93 19.33
CA THR A 451 -52.12 -8.18 18.32
C THR A 451 -51.95 -7.22 17.10
N THR A 452 -51.59 -5.98 17.36
CA THR A 452 -51.37 -4.97 16.30
C THR A 452 -50.10 -5.26 15.51
N LEU A 453 -49.02 -5.68 16.17
CA LEU A 453 -47.78 -6.13 15.49
C LEU A 453 -48.03 -7.33 14.59
N LYS A 454 -48.78 -8.35 15.03
CA LYS A 454 -49.17 -9.50 14.19
C LYS A 454 -50.02 -9.08 13.00
N MET A 455 -50.93 -8.11 13.17
CA MET A 455 -51.71 -7.58 12.03
C MET A 455 -50.83 -6.82 11.03
N CYS A 456 -49.87 -6.04 11.51
CA CYS A 456 -48.89 -5.35 10.65
C CYS A 456 -48.00 -6.35 9.89
N GLU A 457 -47.46 -7.35 10.54
CA GLU A 457 -46.69 -8.42 9.88
C GLU A 457 -47.48 -9.13 8.81
N THR A 458 -48.71 -9.49 9.09
CA THR A 458 -49.62 -10.14 8.11
C THR A 458 -49.92 -9.19 6.93
N TYR A 459 -50.08 -7.90 7.14
CA TYR A 459 -50.32 -6.92 6.09
C TYR A 459 -49.06 -6.70 5.22
N PHE A 460 -47.88 -6.69 5.81
CA PHE A 460 -46.64 -6.60 5.05
C PHE A 460 -46.30 -7.88 4.29
N GLU A 461 -46.67 -9.04 4.76
CA GLU A 461 -46.54 -10.29 4.03
C GLU A 461 -47.51 -10.35 2.82
N TYR A 462 -48.73 -9.87 2.98
CA TYR A 462 -49.68 -9.74 1.87
C TYR A 462 -49.24 -8.77 0.79
N SER A 463 -48.73 -7.58 1.18
CA SER A 463 -48.25 -6.59 0.20
C SER A 463 -46.93 -6.98 -0.50
N ARG A 464 -46.14 -7.91 0.04
CA ARG A 464 -44.98 -8.47 -0.65
C ARG A 464 -45.34 -9.49 -1.73
N ASN A 465 -46.49 -10.13 -1.65
CA ASN A 465 -46.92 -11.11 -2.65
C ASN A 465 -47.61 -10.45 -3.86
N ASP A 466 -48.15 -9.24 -3.72
CA ASP A 466 -48.82 -8.53 -4.84
C ASP A 466 -47.82 -7.79 -5.80
N PHE A 467 -46.50 -7.86 -5.55
CA PHE A 467 -45.47 -7.35 -6.44
C PHE A 467 -44.65 -8.45 -7.14
N LYS A 468 -45.18 -9.66 -7.22
CA LYS A 468 -44.55 -10.79 -7.93
C LYS A 468 -45.45 -11.34 -9.05
N ASP A 469 -46.05 -10.48 -9.85
CA ASP A 469 -46.62 -10.81 -11.15
C ASP A 469 -46.18 -9.80 -12.22
#